data_18811bafbf71b58f5e39f568c0c707f0
#
_entry.id   18811bafbf71b58f5e39f568c0c707f0
#
_cell.length_a   1.000
_cell.length_b   1.000
_cell.length_c   1.000
_cell.angle_alpha   90.00
_cell.angle_beta   90.00
_cell.angle_gamma   90.00
#
_symmetry.space_group_name_H-M   'P 1'
#
loop_
_entity.id
_entity.type
_entity.pdbx_description
1 polymer ?
#
loop_
_entity_poly.entity_id
_entity_poly.type
_entity_poly.pdbx_seq_one_letter_code
_entity_poly.pdbx_strand_id
1 'polypeptide(L)'
;MCGIVGIVSSEDINQQIYDSLLLLQHRGQDSTGIATMEESMFHIYKAKGQVSTAYRTRDMRNLVGKVGLGHVRYATKGSAESIEEAQPFYVNAPYGIVLIHNLSLIHI
;
A
#
# COMPACT_ATOMS: atom_id res chain seq x y z
N MET A 1 14.61 -2.89 -0.84
CA MET A 1 14.20 -2.14 0.34
C MET A 1 12.83 -1.54 0.09
N CYS A 2 11.96 -1.55 1.08
CA CYS A 2 10.59 -1.07 0.92
C CYS A 2 10.39 0.28 1.56
N GLY A 3 9.28 0.93 1.25
CA GLY A 3 8.85 2.13 1.92
C GLY A 3 7.44 1.96 2.45
N ILE A 4 7.18 2.51 3.62
CA ILE A 4 5.87 2.43 4.25
C ILE A 4 5.42 3.82 4.69
N VAL A 5 4.11 4.03 4.70
CA VAL A 5 3.51 5.25 5.21
C VAL A 5 2.20 4.93 5.91
N GLY A 6 1.93 5.62 7.00
CA GLY A 6 0.66 5.52 7.69
C GLY A 6 0.17 6.91 8.02
N ILE A 7 -1.11 7.16 7.82
CA ILE A 7 -1.71 8.47 8.04
C ILE A 7 -3.03 8.32 8.77
N VAL A 8 -3.24 9.18 9.76
CA VAL A 8 -4.53 9.36 10.44
C VAL A 8 -4.85 10.86 10.33
N SER A 9 -6.05 11.19 9.89
CA SER A 9 -6.43 12.57 9.68
C SER A 9 -7.90 12.78 9.98
N SER A 10 -8.33 14.02 9.98
CA SER A 10 -9.74 14.38 10.08
C SER A 10 -10.43 14.43 8.73
N GLU A 11 -9.68 14.25 7.65
CA GLU A 11 -10.19 14.28 6.28
C GLU A 11 -9.71 13.04 5.55
N ASP A 12 -10.25 12.78 4.36
CA ASP A 12 -9.79 11.67 3.52
C ASP A 12 -8.31 11.83 3.20
N ILE A 13 -7.59 10.72 3.24
CA ILE A 13 -6.12 10.73 3.20
C ILE A 13 -5.56 10.11 1.93
N ASN A 14 -6.41 9.74 0.97
CA ASN A 14 -5.95 9.05 -0.23
C ASN A 14 -4.89 9.86 -0.99
N GLN A 15 -5.12 11.15 -1.21
CA GLN A 15 -4.15 11.97 -1.92
C GLN A 15 -2.85 12.11 -1.14
N GLN A 16 -2.94 12.27 0.17
CA GLN A 16 -1.76 12.42 1.02
C GLN A 16 -0.91 11.15 1.00
N ILE A 17 -1.54 9.97 1.04
CA ILE A 17 -0.80 8.72 0.95
C ILE A 17 -0.13 8.59 -0.41
N TYR A 18 -0.86 8.89 -1.48
CA TYR A 18 -0.30 8.83 -2.82
C TYR A 18 0.93 9.73 -2.96
N ASP A 19 0.82 10.97 -2.51
CA ASP A 19 1.92 11.91 -2.57
C ASP A 19 3.12 11.43 -1.77
N SER A 20 2.86 10.85 -0.60
CA SER A 20 3.91 10.28 0.24
C SER A 20 4.60 9.10 -0.43
N LEU A 21 3.82 8.25 -1.08
CA LEU A 21 4.38 7.11 -1.81
C LEU A 21 5.22 7.56 -3.00
N LEU A 22 4.84 8.64 -3.67
CA LEU A 22 5.67 9.20 -4.75
C LEU A 22 7.05 9.60 -4.22
N LEU A 23 7.11 10.18 -3.03
CA LEU A 23 8.39 10.53 -2.42
C LEU A 23 9.21 9.30 -2.05
N LEU A 24 8.55 8.19 -1.74
CA LEU A 24 9.21 6.94 -1.37
C LEU A 24 9.46 6.03 -2.56
N GLN A 25 9.06 6.42 -3.75
CA GLN A 25 9.09 5.54 -4.93
C GLN A 25 10.47 4.99 -5.22
N HIS A 26 11.52 5.76 -4.92
CA HIS A 26 12.88 5.31 -5.12
C HIS A 26 13.25 4.10 -4.26
N ARG A 27 12.48 3.80 -3.22
CA ARG A 27 12.71 2.66 -2.34
C ARG A 27 11.99 1.40 -2.82
N GLY A 28 11.10 1.51 -3.79
CA GLY A 28 10.39 0.35 -4.30
C GLY A 28 9.72 0.65 -5.61
N GLN A 29 9.99 -0.19 -6.62
CA GLN A 29 9.50 0.03 -7.98
C GLN A 29 8.76 -1.17 -8.55
N ASP A 30 8.62 -2.25 -7.78
CA ASP A 30 8.02 -3.48 -8.27
C ASP A 30 6.52 -3.54 -8.06
N SER A 31 6.06 -3.02 -6.94
CA SER A 31 4.64 -3.00 -6.63
C SER A 31 4.36 -1.94 -5.59
N THR A 32 3.09 -1.58 -5.49
CA THR A 32 2.63 -0.59 -4.54
C THR A 32 1.21 -0.92 -4.13
N GLY A 33 0.80 -0.43 -2.97
CA GLY A 33 -0.56 -0.63 -2.50
C GLY A 33 -0.94 0.39 -1.44
N ILE A 34 -2.23 0.66 -1.39
CA ILE A 34 -2.82 1.55 -0.39
C ILE A 34 -4.03 0.83 0.21
N ALA A 35 -4.16 0.92 1.52
CA ALA A 35 -5.35 0.49 2.23
C ALA A 35 -5.86 1.66 3.06
N THR A 36 -7.15 1.93 2.96
CA THR A 36 -7.80 2.94 3.79
C THR A 36 -8.92 2.31 4.58
N MET A 37 -9.32 2.95 5.64
CA MET A 37 -10.44 2.52 6.46
C MET A 37 -11.43 3.65 6.62
N GLU A 38 -12.68 3.34 6.27
CA GLU A 38 -13.81 4.24 6.48
C GLU A 38 -14.82 3.49 7.35
N GLU A 39 -15.05 4.01 8.55
CA GLU A 39 -15.86 3.35 9.56
C GLU A 39 -15.31 1.95 9.83
N SER A 40 -16.01 0.89 9.49
CA SER A 40 -15.55 -0.48 9.70
C SER A 40 -15.19 -1.17 8.38
N MET A 41 -15.06 -0.40 7.31
CA MET A 41 -14.81 -0.95 5.98
C MET A 41 -13.42 -0.60 5.49
N PHE A 42 -12.69 -1.59 4.99
CA PHE A 42 -11.40 -1.38 4.35
C PHE A 42 -11.58 -1.22 2.84
N HIS A 43 -10.80 -0.32 2.28
CA HIS A 43 -10.67 -0.15 0.84
C HIS A 43 -9.21 -0.39 0.49
N ILE A 44 -8.94 -1.32 -0.41
CA ILE A 44 -7.57 -1.74 -0.72
C ILE A 44 -7.37 -1.74 -2.22
N TYR A 45 -6.27 -1.17 -2.67
CA TYR A 45 -5.84 -1.25 -4.06
C TYR A 45 -4.36 -1.57 -4.13
N LYS A 46 -3.99 -2.56 -4.91
CA LYS A 46 -2.61 -2.97 -5.14
C LYS A 46 -2.35 -3.05 -6.63
N ALA A 47 -1.12 -2.75 -7.02
CA ALA A 47 -0.74 -2.82 -8.41
C ALA A 47 0.75 -3.10 -8.54
N LYS A 48 1.12 -3.71 -9.66
CA LYS A 48 2.53 -3.84 -10.05
C LYS A 48 3.01 -2.52 -10.61
N GLY A 49 4.31 -2.30 -10.51
CA GLY A 49 4.96 -1.14 -11.09
C GLY A 49 5.10 0.01 -10.14
N GLN A 50 5.37 1.16 -10.72
CA GLN A 50 5.70 2.37 -9.97
C GLN A 50 4.44 3.09 -9.53
N VAL A 51 4.57 3.82 -8.43
CA VAL A 51 3.48 4.63 -7.89
C VAL A 51 2.89 5.56 -8.94
N SER A 52 3.76 6.21 -9.70
CA SER A 52 3.33 7.21 -10.69
C SER A 52 2.41 6.65 -11.77
N THR A 53 2.45 5.35 -12.04
CA THR A 53 1.65 4.73 -13.08
C THR A 53 0.61 3.75 -12.55
N ALA A 54 0.69 3.39 -11.27
CA ALA A 54 -0.13 2.32 -10.71
C ALA A 54 -1.56 2.77 -10.38
N TYR A 55 -1.73 4.03 -10.02
CA TYR A 55 -3.01 4.53 -9.51
C TYR A 55 -3.70 5.40 -10.55
N ARG A 56 -4.89 4.98 -10.96
CA ARG A 56 -5.75 5.79 -11.83
C ARG A 56 -6.72 6.59 -10.97
N THR A 57 -7.33 7.59 -11.57
CA THR A 57 -8.28 8.45 -10.86
C THR A 57 -9.39 7.64 -10.18
N ARG A 58 -9.92 6.62 -10.86
CA ARG A 58 -10.99 5.80 -10.30
C ARG A 58 -10.49 4.98 -9.10
N ASP A 59 -9.24 4.53 -9.15
CA ASP A 59 -8.67 3.78 -8.04
C ASP A 59 -8.52 4.66 -6.81
N MET A 60 -8.08 5.89 -7.01
CA MET A 60 -7.96 6.87 -5.93
C MET A 60 -9.30 7.22 -5.33
N ARG A 61 -10.33 7.35 -6.15
CA ARG A 61 -11.67 7.67 -5.65
C ARG A 61 -12.26 6.60 -4.76
N ASN A 62 -11.85 5.35 -4.97
CA ASN A 62 -12.35 4.25 -4.15
C ASN A 62 -11.63 4.12 -2.81
N LEU A 63 -10.51 4.81 -2.66
CA LEU A 63 -9.71 4.74 -1.44
C LEU A 63 -10.13 5.84 -0.48
N VAL A 64 -11.38 5.77 -0.03
CA VAL A 64 -11.91 6.75 0.92
C VAL A 64 -11.57 6.33 2.34
N GLY A 65 -11.39 7.32 3.20
CA GLY A 65 -11.14 7.05 4.62
C GLY A 65 -10.16 8.05 5.22
N LYS A 66 -10.13 8.06 6.53
CA LYS A 66 -9.33 9.01 7.32
C LYS A 66 -8.14 8.33 7.99
N VAL A 67 -8.03 7.03 7.83
CA VAL A 67 -6.91 6.22 8.32
C VAL A 67 -6.44 5.36 7.16
N GLY A 68 -5.14 5.27 6.96
CA GLY A 68 -4.66 4.45 5.88
C GLY A 68 -3.19 4.11 5.98
N LEU A 69 -2.82 3.10 5.21
CA LEU A 69 -1.46 2.59 5.07
C LEU A 69 -1.09 2.56 3.60
N GLY A 70 0.16 2.87 3.31
CA GLY A 70 0.68 2.78 1.96
C GLY A 70 2.01 2.06 1.94
N HIS A 71 2.31 1.43 0.83
CA HIS A 71 3.50 0.61 0.68
C HIS A 71 4.07 0.70 -0.72
N VAL A 72 5.39 0.75 -0.82
CA VAL A 72 6.11 0.52 -2.07
C VAL A 72 7.08 -0.61 -1.83
N ARG A 73 7.16 -1.54 -2.77
CA ARG A 73 7.95 -2.74 -2.63
C ARG A 73 9.04 -2.79 -3.67
N TYR A 74 10.21 -3.18 -3.21
CA TYR A 74 11.31 -3.54 -4.08
C TYR A 74 11.60 -5.02 -3.85
N ALA A 75 11.34 -5.84 -4.85
CA ALA A 75 11.52 -7.28 -4.73
C ALA A 75 13.01 -7.60 -4.72
N THR A 76 13.45 -8.29 -3.68
CA THR A 76 14.83 -8.76 -3.61
C THR A 76 14.93 -10.19 -4.05
N LYS A 77 13.92 -10.98 -3.75
CA LYS A 77 13.81 -12.37 -4.17
C LYS A 77 12.34 -12.73 -4.25
N GLY A 78 12.06 -13.79 -4.95
CA GLY A 78 10.72 -14.23 -5.16
C GLY A 78 10.12 -13.55 -6.36
N SER A 79 8.84 -13.54 -6.46
CA SER A 79 8.17 -13.11 -7.66
C SER A 79 7.73 -11.66 -7.55
N ALA A 80 8.49 -10.77 -8.18
CA ALA A 80 8.02 -9.40 -8.39
C ALA A 80 6.77 -9.38 -9.28
N GLU A 81 6.44 -10.51 -9.89
CA GLU A 81 5.31 -10.60 -10.80
C GLU A 81 4.00 -10.95 -10.12
N SER A 82 4.06 -11.42 -8.86
CA SER A 82 2.84 -11.78 -8.14
C SER A 82 2.24 -10.58 -7.45
N ILE A 83 1.05 -10.19 -7.87
CA ILE A 83 0.32 -9.12 -7.20
C ILE A 83 -0.10 -9.51 -5.79
N GLU A 84 -0.17 -10.80 -5.51
CA GLU A 84 -0.54 -11.29 -4.19
C GLU A 84 0.51 -10.96 -3.14
N GLU A 85 1.76 -10.81 -3.56
CA GLU A 85 2.84 -10.43 -2.66
C GLU A 85 2.92 -8.93 -2.42
N ALA A 86 2.16 -8.14 -3.18
CA ALA A 86 2.11 -6.71 -2.95
C ALA A 86 1.39 -6.42 -1.63
N GLN A 87 1.87 -5.42 -0.93
CA GLN A 87 1.27 -4.99 0.33
C GLN A 87 0.37 -3.79 0.12
N PRO A 88 -0.61 -3.52 0.98
CA PRO A 88 -0.84 -4.19 2.27
C PRO A 88 -1.46 -5.57 2.14
N PHE A 89 -1.21 -6.40 3.15
CA PHE A 89 -1.85 -7.71 3.27
C PHE A 89 -3.13 -7.60 4.09
N TYR A 90 -4.15 -8.34 3.70
CA TYR A 90 -5.43 -8.33 4.38
C TYR A 90 -5.80 -9.73 4.85
N VAL A 91 -6.22 -9.83 6.10
CA VAL A 91 -6.73 -11.07 6.70
C VAL A 91 -8.06 -10.76 7.34
N ASN A 92 -9.07 -11.54 7.03
CA ASN A 92 -10.45 -11.27 7.44
C ASN A 92 -10.85 -11.88 8.79
N ALA A 93 -10.00 -12.65 9.43
CA ALA A 93 -10.35 -13.33 10.67
C ALA A 93 -9.41 -12.94 11.80
N PRO A 94 -9.93 -12.72 13.01
CA PRO A 94 -11.36 -12.64 13.38
C PRO A 94 -12.01 -11.30 13.10
N TYR A 95 -11.23 -10.20 12.98
CA TYR A 95 -11.77 -8.85 12.90
C TYR A 95 -11.40 -8.12 11.62
N GLY A 96 -10.66 -8.74 10.73
CA GLY A 96 -10.08 -8.02 9.62
C GLY A 96 -8.83 -7.25 10.04
N ILE A 97 -7.70 -7.60 9.45
CA ILE A 97 -6.42 -6.99 9.76
C ILE A 97 -5.74 -6.60 8.45
N VAL A 98 -5.26 -5.37 8.38
CA VAL A 98 -4.43 -4.91 7.27
C VAL A 98 -3.03 -4.67 7.82
N LEU A 99 -2.03 -5.23 7.16
CA LEU A 99 -0.65 -5.18 7.62
C LEU A 99 0.28 -4.77 6.50
N ILE A 100 1.23 -3.90 6.83
CA ILE A 100 2.39 -3.61 5.98
C ILE A 100 3.65 -3.86 6.80
N HIS A 101 4.75 -4.17 6.10
CA HIS A 101 6.03 -4.28 6.77
C HIS A 101 7.15 -3.85 5.83
N ASN A 102 8.25 -3.45 6.43
CA ASN A 102 9.46 -3.06 5.72
C ASN A 102 10.60 -3.95 6.20
N LEU A 103 10.50 -5.23 5.83
CA LEU A 103 11.50 -6.22 6.22
C LEU A 103 12.29 -6.63 4.99
N SER A 104 13.60 -6.64 5.15
CA SER A 104 14.48 -7.27 4.20
C SER A 104 14.43 -8.76 4.46
N LEU A 105 13.95 -9.53 3.49
CA LEU A 105 13.92 -10.97 3.61
C LEU A 105 15.32 -11.48 3.32
N ILE A 106 16.18 -11.33 4.29
CA ILE A 106 17.46 -11.97 4.24
C ILE A 106 17.27 -13.32 4.88
N HIS A 107 17.55 -14.35 4.14
CA HIS A 107 17.55 -15.68 4.71
C HIS A 107 18.72 -15.81 5.63
N ILE A 108 18.40 -16.01 6.84
CA ILE A 108 19.38 -16.29 7.86
C ILE A 108 19.47 -17.79 8.00
#